data_490df52c37afeec3f5bc41e501eff8c8
#
_entry.id   490df52c37afeec3f5bc41e501eff8c8
#
_cell.length_a   1.000
_cell.length_b   1.000
_cell.length_c   1.000
_cell.angle_alpha   90.00
_cell.angle_beta   90.00
_cell.angle_gamma   90.00
#
_symmetry.space_group_name_H-M   'P 1'
#
loop_
_entity.id
_entity.type
_entity.pdbx_description
1 polymer ?
#
loop_
_entity_poly.entity_id
_entity_poly.type
_entity_poly.pdbx_seq_one_letter_code
_entity_poly.pdbx_strand_id
1 'polypeptide(L)'
;MKRSMLLIIFFLASINIVVAQDLETSNRLYQSCAGCHGVNAEGNENLNAPALSIFSTWYLERQIRNFNQGLRENHPGGDLLYINDEDIHPLADYIAGKTAVSSQPSIEGNLDRGGFVFQHCISCHGEFGEGDEDVRTPRLSGQYDWYLLQELIKFKRGLRGDHPNDLYGAQMMEAAMMFDEDMLRDAVAYISSLEIKSDD
;
A
#
# COMPACT_ATOMS: atom_id res chain seq x y z
N MET A 1 2.35 46.97 -19.19
CA MET A 1 2.11 45.56 -19.59
C MET A 1 3.35 44.65 -19.62
N LYS A 2 4.58 45.13 -19.93
CA LYS A 2 5.80 44.26 -20.02
C LYS A 2 6.33 43.72 -18.67
N ARG A 3 6.12 44.42 -17.54
CA ARG A 3 6.61 43.99 -16.21
C ARG A 3 5.85 42.81 -15.61
N SER A 4 4.54 42.69 -15.87
CA SER A 4 3.72 41.57 -15.34
C SER A 4 4.02 40.24 -16.03
N MET A 5 4.40 40.24 -17.30
CA MET A 5 4.71 39.04 -18.07
C MET A 5 6.07 38.42 -17.63
N LEU A 6 7.03 39.24 -17.22
CA LEU A 6 8.33 38.76 -16.73
C LEU A 6 8.22 38.05 -15.38
N LEU A 7 7.34 38.53 -14.49
CA LEU A 7 7.08 37.92 -13.19
C LEU A 7 6.41 36.53 -13.32
N ILE A 8 5.49 36.36 -14.27
CA ILE A 8 4.80 35.07 -14.51
C ILE A 8 5.80 34.03 -15.04
N ILE A 9 6.72 34.41 -15.93
CA ILE A 9 7.71 33.48 -16.48
C ILE A 9 8.69 33.02 -15.40
N PHE A 10 9.11 33.89 -14.49
CA PHE A 10 9.98 33.53 -13.35
C PHE A 10 9.27 32.60 -12.37
N PHE A 11 7.97 32.78 -12.10
CA PHE A 11 7.19 31.94 -11.22
C PHE A 11 6.99 30.52 -11.79
N LEU A 12 6.68 30.42 -13.09
CA LEU A 12 6.54 29.13 -13.79
C LEU A 12 7.86 28.37 -13.88
N ALA A 13 8.99 29.05 -14.08
CA ALA A 13 10.31 28.43 -14.10
C ALA A 13 10.70 27.87 -12.72
N SER A 14 10.36 28.58 -11.63
CA SER A 14 10.63 28.12 -10.26
C SER A 14 9.84 26.86 -9.89
N ILE A 15 8.57 26.77 -10.28
CA ILE A 15 7.73 25.59 -10.03
C ILE A 15 8.29 24.35 -10.74
N ASN A 16 8.72 24.48 -11.99
CA ASN A 16 9.29 23.36 -12.74
C ASN A 16 10.61 22.84 -12.13
N ILE A 17 11.42 23.70 -11.54
CA ILE A 17 12.67 23.31 -10.89
C ILE A 17 12.39 22.53 -9.61
N VAL A 18 11.43 22.96 -8.79
CA VAL A 18 11.05 22.26 -7.54
C VAL A 18 10.51 20.87 -7.84
N VAL A 19 9.57 20.75 -8.75
CA VAL A 19 8.99 19.43 -9.14
C VAL A 19 10.05 18.48 -9.69
N ALA A 20 11.00 18.98 -10.47
CA ALA A 20 12.09 18.15 -10.99
C ALA A 20 13.05 17.67 -9.88
N GLN A 21 13.32 18.50 -8.87
CA GLN A 21 14.14 18.13 -7.71
C GLN A 21 13.45 17.06 -6.85
N ASP A 22 12.15 17.19 -6.61
CA ASP A 22 11.37 16.22 -5.84
C ASP A 22 11.35 14.85 -6.54
N LEU A 23 11.18 14.83 -7.85
CA LEU A 23 11.19 13.60 -8.65
C LEU A 23 12.56 12.91 -8.64
N GLU A 24 13.66 13.67 -8.76
CA GLU A 24 15.02 13.12 -8.70
C GLU A 24 15.33 12.55 -7.30
N THR A 25 14.93 13.26 -6.25
CA THR A 25 15.09 12.83 -4.87
C THR A 25 14.29 11.57 -4.60
N SER A 26 13.01 11.52 -4.99
CA SER A 26 12.13 10.35 -4.83
C SER A 26 12.66 9.13 -5.59
N ASN A 27 13.13 9.33 -6.83
CA ASN A 27 13.76 8.25 -7.59
C ASN A 27 15.01 7.69 -6.87
N ARG A 28 15.87 8.56 -6.34
CA ARG A 28 17.07 8.16 -5.60
C ARG A 28 16.72 7.40 -4.32
N LEU A 29 15.75 7.87 -3.55
CA LEU A 29 15.27 7.21 -2.34
C LEU A 29 14.66 5.84 -2.67
N TYR A 30 13.88 5.76 -3.75
CA TYR A 30 13.26 4.51 -4.18
C TYR A 30 14.26 3.42 -4.56
N GLN A 31 15.49 3.75 -4.95
CA GLN A 31 16.52 2.75 -5.26
C GLN A 31 16.79 1.79 -4.10
N SER A 32 16.67 2.25 -2.85
CA SER A 32 16.80 1.39 -1.67
C SER A 32 15.64 0.39 -1.53
N CYS A 33 14.47 0.71 -2.04
CA CYS A 33 13.27 -0.13 -2.04
C CYS A 33 13.24 -1.09 -3.25
N ALA A 34 13.75 -0.62 -4.40
CA ALA A 34 13.68 -1.32 -5.68
C ALA A 34 14.37 -2.69 -5.66
N GLY A 35 15.40 -2.87 -4.80
CA GLY A 35 16.10 -4.15 -4.65
C GLY A 35 15.19 -5.30 -4.22
N CYS A 36 14.15 -5.01 -3.45
CA CYS A 36 13.16 -5.99 -3.00
C CYS A 36 11.82 -5.83 -3.74
N HIS A 37 11.33 -4.58 -3.88
CA HIS A 37 10.00 -4.30 -4.41
C HIS A 37 9.94 -4.17 -5.94
N GLY A 38 11.08 -4.33 -6.63
CA GLY A 38 11.17 -4.19 -8.09
C GLY A 38 11.28 -2.73 -8.56
N VAL A 39 11.77 -2.53 -9.79
CA VAL A 39 12.02 -1.18 -10.35
C VAL A 39 10.72 -0.41 -10.65
N ASN A 40 9.62 -1.14 -10.90
CA ASN A 40 8.27 -0.60 -11.10
C ASN A 40 7.39 -0.77 -9.86
N ALA A 41 7.97 -1.10 -8.71
CA ALA A 41 7.24 -1.39 -7.48
C ALA A 41 6.25 -2.56 -7.60
N GLU A 42 6.54 -3.48 -8.51
CA GLU A 42 5.72 -4.66 -8.82
C GLU A 42 5.75 -5.73 -7.74
N GLY A 43 6.72 -5.68 -6.84
CA GLY A 43 6.93 -6.68 -5.80
C GLY A 43 7.80 -7.86 -6.24
N ASN A 44 8.11 -8.75 -5.30
CA ASN A 44 8.89 -9.96 -5.54
C ASN A 44 8.53 -11.03 -4.49
N GLU A 45 7.85 -12.09 -4.92
CA GLU A 45 7.43 -13.19 -4.04
C GLU A 45 8.61 -13.90 -3.39
N ASN A 46 9.70 -14.14 -4.12
CA ASN A 46 10.89 -14.82 -3.58
C ASN A 46 11.59 -14.05 -2.45
N LEU A 47 11.35 -12.73 -2.38
CA LEU A 47 11.87 -11.86 -1.34
C LEU A 47 10.80 -11.47 -0.30
N ASN A 48 9.59 -12.03 -0.40
CA ASN A 48 8.43 -11.64 0.40
C ASN A 48 8.15 -10.13 0.35
N ALA A 49 8.41 -9.50 -0.78
CA ALA A 49 8.21 -8.08 -1.00
C ALA A 49 6.92 -7.83 -1.80
N PRO A 50 5.89 -7.20 -1.19
CA PRO A 50 4.62 -6.93 -1.87
C PRO A 50 4.76 -5.93 -3.00
N ALA A 51 3.76 -5.90 -3.91
CA ALA A 51 3.60 -4.82 -4.85
C ALA A 51 3.24 -3.53 -4.10
N LEU A 52 3.99 -2.45 -4.37
CA LEU A 52 3.72 -1.13 -3.79
C LEU A 52 2.93 -0.25 -4.75
N SER A 53 3.09 -0.45 -6.06
CA SER A 53 2.44 0.35 -7.12
C SER A 53 0.92 0.23 -7.18
N ILE A 54 0.33 -0.73 -6.49
CA ILE A 54 -1.13 -0.88 -6.39
C ILE A 54 -1.76 0.02 -5.32
N PHE A 55 -0.94 0.57 -4.42
CA PHE A 55 -1.42 1.36 -3.30
C PHE A 55 -1.45 2.85 -3.64
N SER A 56 -2.46 3.54 -3.11
CA SER A 56 -2.57 4.99 -3.19
C SER A 56 -1.48 5.70 -2.37
N THR A 57 -1.17 6.93 -2.76
CA THR A 57 -0.18 7.81 -2.08
C THR A 57 -0.44 7.87 -0.58
N TRP A 58 -1.68 8.16 -0.15
CA TRP A 58 -2.04 8.30 1.27
C TRP A 58 -1.78 7.02 2.10
N TYR A 59 -1.98 5.83 1.48
CA TYR A 59 -1.73 4.57 2.18
C TYR A 59 -0.24 4.30 2.31
N LEU A 60 0.54 4.54 1.26
CA LEU A 60 1.99 4.42 1.28
C LEU A 60 2.61 5.36 2.31
N GLU A 61 2.18 6.63 2.35
CA GLU A 61 2.61 7.58 3.38
C GLU A 61 2.35 7.05 4.79
N ARG A 62 1.14 6.58 5.04
CA ARG A 62 0.77 6.02 6.35
C ARG A 62 1.66 4.83 6.71
N GLN A 63 1.92 3.92 5.77
CA GLN A 63 2.77 2.77 6.06
C GLN A 63 4.23 3.19 6.34
N ILE A 64 4.80 4.10 5.56
CA ILE A 64 6.15 4.61 5.80
C ILE A 64 6.22 5.29 7.18
N ARG A 65 5.24 6.13 7.54
CA ARG A 65 5.17 6.75 8.87
C ARG A 65 5.04 5.72 9.98
N ASN A 66 4.20 4.70 9.78
CA ASN A 66 4.03 3.64 10.77
C ASN A 66 5.34 2.86 11.00
N PHE A 67 6.13 2.59 9.96
CA PHE A 67 7.45 2.00 10.11
C PHE A 67 8.42 2.96 10.82
N ASN A 68 8.50 4.23 10.42
CA ASN A 68 9.37 5.22 11.06
C ASN A 68 9.08 5.37 12.57
N GLN A 69 7.81 5.24 12.96
CA GLN A 69 7.33 5.44 14.33
C GLN A 69 7.27 4.14 15.16
N GLY A 70 7.61 3.00 14.56
CA GLY A 70 7.51 1.70 15.22
C GLY A 70 6.07 1.24 15.49
N LEU A 71 5.06 1.85 14.81
CA LEU A 71 3.65 1.42 14.92
C LEU A 71 3.39 0.14 14.13
N ARG A 72 4.22 -0.11 13.13
CA ARG A 72 4.25 -1.34 12.35
C ARG A 72 5.66 -1.89 12.40
N GLU A 73 5.80 -3.08 12.98
CA GLU A 73 7.08 -3.77 13.10
C GLU A 73 7.37 -4.69 11.90
N ASN A 74 8.60 -5.19 11.87
CA ASN A 74 9.04 -6.27 10.98
C ASN A 74 9.13 -5.93 9.49
N HIS A 75 9.54 -4.71 9.13
CA HIS A 75 10.02 -4.50 7.78
C HIS A 75 11.42 -5.10 7.63
N PRO A 76 11.66 -6.00 6.64
CA PRO A 76 12.96 -6.66 6.48
C PRO A 76 14.14 -5.71 6.24
N GLY A 77 13.85 -4.49 5.76
CA GLY A 77 14.87 -3.43 5.57
C GLY A 77 15.38 -2.78 6.85
N GLY A 78 14.70 -2.99 7.99
CA GLY A 78 15.10 -2.41 9.27
C GLY A 78 15.32 -0.90 9.22
N ASP A 79 16.41 -0.42 9.80
CA ASP A 79 16.78 1.01 9.86
C ASP A 79 17.05 1.67 8.50
N LEU A 80 17.19 0.88 7.42
CA LEU A 80 17.33 1.41 6.05
C LEU A 80 16.07 2.11 5.54
N LEU A 81 14.95 1.96 6.25
CA LEU A 81 13.66 2.54 5.87
C LEU A 81 13.35 3.85 6.54
N TYR A 82 14.24 4.41 7.36
CA TYR A 82 13.96 5.73 7.90
C TYR A 82 13.98 6.78 6.79
N ILE A 83 12.81 7.32 6.49
CA ILE A 83 12.58 8.37 5.51
C ILE A 83 12.23 9.66 6.27
N ASN A 84 12.89 10.77 5.92
CA ASN A 84 12.58 12.06 6.53
C ASN A 84 11.12 12.46 6.24
N ASP A 85 10.48 13.17 7.16
CA ASP A 85 9.07 13.54 7.04
C ASP A 85 8.75 14.32 5.76
N GLU A 86 9.67 15.20 5.33
CA GLU A 86 9.55 15.99 4.10
C GLU A 86 9.63 15.16 2.81
N ASP A 87 10.30 14.00 2.86
CA ASP A 87 10.49 13.11 1.72
C ASP A 87 9.37 12.05 1.59
N ILE A 88 8.56 11.84 2.65
CA ILE A 88 7.56 10.75 2.67
C ILE A 88 6.50 10.93 1.60
N HIS A 89 5.88 12.12 1.52
CA HIS A 89 4.83 12.38 0.52
C HIS A 89 5.36 12.30 -0.92
N PRO A 90 6.46 12.99 -1.29
CA PRO A 90 7.01 12.87 -2.65
C PRO A 90 7.41 11.43 -3.02
N LEU A 91 7.96 10.65 -2.08
CA LEU A 91 8.31 9.26 -2.32
C LEU A 91 7.07 8.39 -2.51
N ALA A 92 6.05 8.55 -1.68
CA ALA A 92 4.80 7.81 -1.78
C ALA A 92 4.09 8.11 -3.11
N ASP A 93 4.05 9.37 -3.54
CA ASP A 93 3.48 9.78 -4.81
C ASP A 93 4.26 9.21 -6.00
N TYR A 94 5.60 9.24 -5.93
CA TYR A 94 6.46 8.61 -6.92
C TYR A 94 6.20 7.10 -7.07
N ILE A 95 5.97 6.38 -5.96
CA ILE A 95 5.69 4.95 -5.96
C ILE A 95 4.29 4.68 -6.52
N ALA A 96 3.27 5.42 -6.09
CA ALA A 96 1.90 5.30 -6.55
C ALA A 96 1.75 5.60 -8.06
N GLY A 97 2.58 6.48 -8.60
CA GLY A 97 2.64 6.80 -10.03
C GLY A 97 3.30 5.73 -10.91
N LYS A 98 3.84 4.64 -10.33
CA LYS A 98 4.41 3.54 -11.11
C LYS A 98 3.29 2.65 -11.68
N THR A 99 3.61 1.97 -12.80
CA THR A 99 2.64 1.06 -13.43
C THR A 99 2.33 -0.12 -12.53
N ALA A 100 1.09 -0.23 -12.09
CA ALA A 100 0.62 -1.35 -11.30
C ALA A 100 0.71 -2.66 -12.11
N VAL A 101 1.23 -3.70 -11.49
CA VAL A 101 1.26 -5.06 -12.06
C VAL A 101 0.29 -5.90 -11.23
N SER A 102 -0.68 -6.51 -11.92
CA SER A 102 -1.61 -7.43 -11.27
C SER A 102 -0.90 -8.74 -10.95
N SER A 103 -1.03 -9.19 -9.69
CA SER A 103 -0.59 -10.53 -9.29
C SER A 103 -1.52 -11.61 -9.87
N GLN A 104 -0.97 -12.78 -10.12
CA GLN A 104 -1.79 -13.97 -10.44
C GLN A 104 -2.12 -14.71 -9.14
N PRO A 105 -3.37 -15.23 -9.01
CA PRO A 105 -3.73 -16.05 -7.86
C PRO A 105 -2.81 -17.28 -7.73
N SER A 106 -2.31 -17.53 -6.53
CA SER A 106 -1.44 -18.67 -6.20
C SER A 106 -1.98 -19.51 -5.04
N ILE A 107 -2.86 -18.94 -4.22
CA ILE A 107 -3.46 -19.61 -3.07
C ILE A 107 -4.77 -20.29 -3.48
N GLU A 108 -4.82 -21.61 -3.26
CA GLU A 108 -6.05 -22.37 -3.39
C GLU A 108 -6.93 -22.20 -2.13
N GLY A 109 -8.25 -22.06 -2.33
CA GLY A 109 -9.24 -21.92 -1.28
C GLY A 109 -10.66 -22.20 -1.75
N ASN A 110 -11.58 -22.32 -0.81
CA ASN A 110 -12.99 -22.45 -1.10
C ASN A 110 -13.60 -21.08 -1.39
N LEU A 111 -13.88 -20.79 -2.66
CA LEU A 111 -14.37 -19.47 -3.10
C LEU A 111 -15.76 -19.13 -2.54
N ASP A 112 -16.64 -20.11 -2.32
CA ASP A 112 -17.97 -19.86 -1.73
C ASP A 112 -17.83 -19.41 -0.28
N ARG A 113 -17.00 -20.10 0.52
CA ARG A 113 -16.71 -19.72 1.90
C ARG A 113 -15.93 -18.40 1.94
N GLY A 114 -14.99 -18.21 1.04
CA GLY A 114 -14.22 -16.95 0.89
C GLY A 114 -15.11 -15.76 0.61
N GLY A 115 -16.06 -15.90 -0.32
CA GLY A 115 -17.06 -14.88 -0.62
C GLY A 115 -17.93 -14.53 0.59
N PHE A 116 -18.36 -15.56 1.37
CA PHE A 116 -19.10 -15.32 2.60
C PHE A 116 -18.27 -14.52 3.64
N VAL A 117 -17.00 -14.85 3.82
CA VAL A 117 -16.10 -14.11 4.72
C VAL A 117 -15.89 -12.69 4.21
N PHE A 118 -15.67 -12.52 2.91
CA PHE A 118 -15.42 -11.21 2.29
C PHE A 118 -16.61 -10.24 2.43
N GLN A 119 -17.86 -10.73 2.56
CA GLN A 119 -19.01 -9.86 2.87
C GLN A 119 -18.81 -8.99 4.12
N HIS A 120 -18.00 -9.44 5.09
CA HIS A 120 -17.67 -8.67 6.29
C HIS A 120 -16.56 -7.62 6.04
N CYS A 121 -15.88 -7.70 4.91
CA CYS A 121 -14.79 -6.81 4.52
C CYS A 121 -15.25 -5.68 3.59
N ILE A 122 -16.33 -5.91 2.82
CA ILE A 122 -16.85 -5.01 1.77
C ILE A 122 -17.16 -3.60 2.29
N SER A 123 -17.73 -3.50 3.51
CA SER A 123 -18.13 -2.19 4.07
C SER A 123 -16.96 -1.20 4.20
N CYS A 124 -15.75 -1.70 4.27
CA CYS A 124 -14.53 -0.90 4.37
C CYS A 124 -13.68 -0.97 3.10
N HIS A 125 -13.49 -2.18 2.53
CA HIS A 125 -12.57 -2.39 1.42
C HIS A 125 -13.22 -2.31 0.03
N GLY A 126 -14.53 -2.09 -0.06
CA GLY A 126 -15.27 -2.06 -1.32
C GLY A 126 -15.64 -3.45 -1.84
N GLU A 127 -16.62 -3.50 -2.76
CA GLU A 127 -17.18 -4.74 -3.32
C GLU A 127 -16.16 -5.55 -4.14
N PHE A 128 -15.18 -4.85 -4.74
CA PHE A 128 -14.11 -5.43 -5.54
C PHE A 128 -12.74 -5.36 -4.86
N GLY A 129 -12.71 -5.01 -3.57
CA GLY A 129 -11.47 -4.83 -2.82
C GLY A 129 -10.67 -3.62 -3.29
N GLU A 130 -11.32 -2.61 -3.86
CA GLU A 130 -10.71 -1.39 -4.39
C GLU A 130 -10.18 -0.44 -3.31
N GLY A 131 -10.67 -0.59 -2.06
CA GLY A 131 -10.34 0.31 -0.97
C GLY A 131 -11.16 1.60 -1.00
N ASP A 132 -10.99 2.42 0.04
CA ASP A 132 -11.67 3.70 0.17
C ASP A 132 -10.83 4.67 1.01
N GLU A 133 -10.46 5.82 0.42
CA GLU A 133 -9.67 6.85 1.10
C GLU A 133 -10.46 7.55 2.20
N ASP A 134 -11.76 7.78 2.02
CA ASP A 134 -12.60 8.51 2.97
C ASP A 134 -12.69 7.78 4.32
N VAL A 135 -12.74 6.45 4.27
CA VAL A 135 -12.70 5.58 5.46
C VAL A 135 -11.32 5.02 5.77
N ARG A 136 -10.30 5.46 5.03
CA ARG A 136 -8.89 5.11 5.24
C ARG A 136 -8.58 3.62 5.12
N THR A 137 -9.24 2.92 4.22
CA THR A 137 -9.01 1.50 3.95
C THR A 137 -8.27 1.27 2.64
N PRO A 138 -7.21 0.46 2.62
CA PRO A 138 -6.41 0.25 1.42
C PRO A 138 -7.08 -0.68 0.43
N ARG A 139 -6.67 -0.57 -0.83
CA ARG A 139 -6.94 -1.53 -1.88
C ARG A 139 -6.37 -2.90 -1.52
N LEU A 140 -7.11 -3.95 -1.83
CA LEU A 140 -6.73 -5.36 -1.69
C LEU A 140 -6.53 -6.02 -3.05
N SER A 141 -7.44 -5.73 -4.01
CA SER A 141 -7.41 -6.30 -5.36
C SER A 141 -6.11 -5.93 -6.09
N GLY A 142 -5.54 -6.92 -6.77
CA GLY A 142 -4.26 -6.78 -7.48
C GLY A 142 -3.01 -6.99 -6.63
N GLN A 143 -3.15 -7.13 -5.31
CA GLN A 143 -2.02 -7.50 -4.45
C GLN A 143 -1.77 -9.00 -4.49
N TYR A 144 -0.55 -9.41 -4.21
CA TYR A 144 -0.20 -10.82 -4.05
C TYR A 144 -1.01 -11.46 -2.92
N ASP A 145 -1.63 -12.59 -3.22
CA ASP A 145 -2.46 -13.34 -2.27
C ASP A 145 -1.65 -13.87 -1.07
N TRP A 146 -0.43 -14.36 -1.28
CA TRP A 146 0.46 -14.76 -0.20
C TRP A 146 0.72 -13.60 0.77
N TYR A 147 0.86 -12.36 0.27
CA TYR A 147 1.06 -11.19 1.11
C TYR A 147 -0.20 -10.82 1.88
N LEU A 148 -1.38 -10.81 1.22
CA LEU A 148 -2.66 -10.57 1.88
C LEU A 148 -2.88 -11.55 3.02
N LEU A 149 -2.62 -12.85 2.78
CA LEU A 149 -2.77 -13.88 3.79
C LEU A 149 -1.79 -13.68 4.96
N GLN A 150 -0.52 -13.40 4.67
CA GLN A 150 0.46 -13.12 5.73
C GLN A 150 0.03 -11.95 6.62
N GLU A 151 -0.44 -10.86 6.02
CA GLU A 151 -0.86 -9.68 6.78
C GLU A 151 -2.13 -9.96 7.62
N LEU A 152 -3.11 -10.69 7.08
CA LEU A 152 -4.27 -11.13 7.85
C LEU A 152 -3.88 -12.01 9.04
N ILE A 153 -2.95 -12.94 8.85
CA ILE A 153 -2.41 -13.77 9.94
C ILE A 153 -1.67 -12.94 10.98
N LYS A 154 -0.88 -11.94 10.55
CA LYS A 154 -0.22 -11.02 11.50
C LYS A 154 -1.22 -10.22 12.33
N PHE A 155 -2.27 -9.69 11.69
CA PHE A 155 -3.35 -9.01 12.40
C PHE A 155 -4.06 -9.97 13.39
N LYS A 156 -4.45 -11.15 12.94
CA LYS A 156 -5.10 -12.16 13.78
C LYS A 156 -4.27 -12.55 15.01
N ARG A 157 -2.95 -12.59 14.87
CA ARG A 157 -2.02 -12.98 15.94
C ARG A 157 -1.52 -11.81 16.79
N GLY A 158 -2.01 -10.59 16.56
CA GLY A 158 -1.55 -9.39 17.25
C GLY A 158 -0.09 -9.01 16.95
N LEU A 159 0.47 -9.46 15.81
CA LEU A 159 1.79 -9.06 15.33
C LEU A 159 1.76 -7.79 14.49
N ARG A 160 0.55 -7.30 14.20
CA ARG A 160 0.26 -6.04 13.52
C ARG A 160 -1.06 -5.49 14.07
N GLY A 161 -1.11 -4.18 14.30
CA GLY A 161 -2.29 -3.51 14.80
C GLY A 161 -2.46 -3.52 16.32
N ASP A 162 -1.50 -4.06 17.07
CA ASP A 162 -1.51 -4.10 18.54
C ASP A 162 -0.96 -2.83 19.19
N HIS A 163 -0.27 -1.99 18.41
CA HIS A 163 0.26 -0.74 18.94
C HIS A 163 -0.87 0.26 19.25
N PRO A 164 -0.93 0.86 20.46
CA PRO A 164 -2.06 1.70 20.90
C PRO A 164 -2.31 2.94 20.05
N ASN A 165 -1.32 3.37 19.27
CA ASN A 165 -1.44 4.51 18.35
C ASN A 165 -1.75 4.10 16.90
N ASP A 166 -1.82 2.79 16.56
CA ASP A 166 -2.22 2.29 15.24
C ASP A 166 -3.72 1.99 15.21
N LEU A 167 -4.55 3.04 15.20
CA LEU A 167 -6.01 2.93 15.24
C LEU A 167 -6.58 2.11 14.08
N TYR A 168 -6.03 2.27 12.89
CA TYR A 168 -6.49 1.53 11.70
C TYR A 168 -6.01 0.08 11.70
N GLY A 169 -4.80 -0.16 12.21
CA GLY A 169 -4.30 -1.51 12.42
C GLY A 169 -5.12 -2.27 13.46
N ALA A 170 -5.53 -1.61 14.54
CA ALA A 170 -6.39 -2.20 15.57
C ALA A 170 -7.75 -2.66 15.00
N GLN A 171 -8.39 -1.85 14.14
CA GLN A 171 -9.62 -2.24 13.45
C GLN A 171 -9.44 -3.50 12.60
N MET A 172 -8.32 -3.58 11.84
CA MET A 172 -8.00 -4.76 11.06
C MET A 172 -7.68 -5.98 11.91
N MET A 173 -7.04 -5.80 13.06
CA MET A 173 -6.77 -6.86 14.03
C MET A 173 -8.09 -7.45 14.56
N GLU A 174 -9.01 -6.59 15.00
CA GLU A 174 -10.33 -7.02 15.46
C GLU A 174 -11.10 -7.78 14.37
N ALA A 175 -11.11 -7.27 13.14
CA ALA A 175 -11.76 -7.92 12.00
C ALA A 175 -11.14 -9.29 11.69
N ALA A 176 -9.81 -9.41 11.67
CA ALA A 176 -9.13 -10.66 11.39
C ALA A 176 -9.33 -11.73 12.50
N MET A 177 -9.50 -11.32 13.75
CA MET A 177 -9.75 -12.21 14.87
C MET A 177 -11.11 -12.91 14.83
N MET A 178 -12.08 -12.39 14.07
CA MET A 178 -13.40 -13.01 13.92
C MET A 178 -13.39 -14.35 13.17
N PHE A 179 -12.35 -14.62 12.39
CA PHE A 179 -12.28 -15.78 11.49
C PHE A 179 -11.09 -16.68 11.84
N ASP A 180 -11.19 -17.97 11.59
CA ASP A 180 -10.04 -18.88 11.66
C ASP A 180 -9.11 -18.69 10.45
N GLU A 181 -7.92 -19.30 10.50
CA GLU A 181 -6.90 -19.11 9.45
C GLU A 181 -7.30 -19.73 8.11
N ASP A 182 -8.11 -20.80 8.12
CA ASP A 182 -8.63 -21.43 6.90
C ASP A 182 -9.69 -20.53 6.24
N MET A 183 -10.55 -19.89 7.03
CA MET A 183 -11.52 -18.90 6.54
C MET A 183 -10.82 -17.67 5.96
N LEU A 184 -9.74 -17.18 6.59
CA LEU A 184 -8.95 -16.07 6.06
C LEU A 184 -8.24 -16.46 4.76
N ARG A 185 -7.74 -17.69 4.65
CA ARG A 185 -7.17 -18.23 3.40
C ARG A 185 -8.20 -18.22 2.26
N ASP A 186 -9.40 -18.69 2.53
CA ASP A 186 -10.48 -18.73 1.54
C ASP A 186 -10.89 -17.32 1.13
N ALA A 187 -10.97 -16.38 2.08
CA ALA A 187 -11.25 -14.98 1.77
C ALA A 187 -10.19 -14.38 0.84
N VAL A 188 -8.91 -14.68 1.07
CA VAL A 188 -7.82 -14.24 0.21
C VAL A 188 -7.91 -14.85 -1.19
N ALA A 189 -8.18 -16.16 -1.29
CA ALA A 189 -8.40 -16.82 -2.59
C ALA A 189 -9.56 -16.18 -3.35
N TYR A 190 -10.67 -15.82 -2.65
CA TYR A 190 -11.79 -15.11 -3.24
C TYR A 190 -11.40 -13.70 -3.70
N ILE A 191 -10.71 -12.89 -2.86
CA ILE A 191 -10.25 -11.53 -3.20
C ILE A 191 -9.38 -11.57 -4.46
N SER A 192 -8.49 -12.54 -4.58
CA SER A 192 -7.59 -12.69 -5.73
C SER A 192 -8.31 -13.12 -7.00
N SER A 193 -9.53 -13.63 -6.89
CA SER A 193 -10.40 -13.96 -8.04
C SER A 193 -11.26 -12.78 -8.51
N LEU A 194 -11.31 -11.67 -7.77
CA LEU A 194 -12.10 -10.50 -8.12
C LEU A 194 -11.50 -9.76 -9.33
N GLU A 195 -12.38 -9.21 -10.17
CA GLU A 195 -11.95 -8.32 -11.23
C GLU A 195 -11.35 -7.03 -10.65
N ILE A 196 -10.20 -6.62 -11.18
CA ILE A 196 -9.56 -5.37 -10.80
C ILE A 196 -10.29 -4.24 -11.51
N LYS A 197 -11.01 -3.41 -10.77
CA LYS A 197 -11.52 -2.16 -11.33
C LYS A 197 -10.38 -1.17 -11.53
N SER A 198 -10.30 -0.58 -12.73
CA SER A 198 -9.50 0.62 -12.98
C SER A 198 -10.13 1.79 -12.21
N ASP A 199 -9.30 2.59 -11.57
CA ASP A 199 -9.70 3.89 -11.06
C ASP A 199 -9.93 4.79 -12.30
N ASP A 200 -11.22 4.98 -12.70
CA ASP A 200 -11.63 5.90 -13.78
C ASP A 200 -11.60 7.36 -13.28
#